data_9f9a94f835835006e658c8e07a9d566c
#
_entry.id   9f9a94f835835006e658c8e07a9d566c
#
_cell.length_a   1.000
_cell.length_b   1.000
_cell.length_c   1.000
_cell.angle_alpha   90.00
_cell.angle_beta   90.00
_cell.angle_gamma   90.00
#
_symmetry.space_group_name_H-M   'P 1'
#
loop_
_entity.id
_entity.type
_entity.pdbx_description
1 polymer ?
#
loop_
_entity_poly.entity_id
_entity_poly.type
_entity_poly.pdbx_seq_one_letter_code
_entity_poly.pdbx_strand_id
1 'polypeptide(L)'
;MTDELFREDASLVECTATIVAVDEAGVVLDRTVFYPLGGGQAGDAGTLTAEGGAQLQIVDTRKHPTQPGEIVHIPPAGAFLGGFTVGTKLVARIDAVRRRAHMRFHTATHLLCALIPHPVDGCSITASYARLDFHMNEPLDKEQISAGIARLVKDARPVSHRWISEAELDANPALVRSMRVQPPRSESGLGRVRVLEIEGADLQPCGGTHVANTAEVGAVIVTKIEKKSAMTRRVVLGFAEPAEGRG
;
A
#
# COMPACT_ATOMS: atom_id res chain seq x y z
N MET A 1 -12.68 13.05 11.30
CA MET A 1 -11.85 11.84 11.01
C MET A 1 -12.47 11.15 9.81
N THR A 2 -11.70 10.85 8.78
CA THR A 2 -12.14 10.14 7.57
C THR A 2 -12.31 8.65 7.86
N ASP A 3 -13.44 8.05 7.46
CA ASP A 3 -13.66 6.60 7.53
C ASP A 3 -12.88 5.91 6.39
N GLU A 4 -11.94 5.02 6.75
CA GLU A 4 -10.95 4.41 5.85
C GLU A 4 -11.42 3.05 5.31
N LEU A 5 -12.39 3.05 4.36
CA LEU A 5 -13.02 1.84 3.82
C LEU A 5 -12.02 0.83 3.23
N PHE A 6 -10.90 1.29 2.69
CA PHE A 6 -9.83 0.44 2.15
C PHE A 6 -9.13 -0.45 3.19
N ARG A 7 -9.31 -0.17 4.48
CA ARG A 7 -8.73 -1.02 5.55
C ARG A 7 -9.51 -2.29 5.78
N GLU A 8 -10.83 -2.24 5.56
CA GLU A 8 -11.70 -3.40 5.69
C GLU A 8 -11.74 -4.21 4.40
N ASP A 9 -11.88 -3.51 3.27
CA ASP A 9 -11.88 -4.13 1.95
C ASP A 9 -11.02 -3.33 0.96
N ALA A 10 -9.81 -3.82 0.70
CA ALA A 10 -8.87 -3.22 -0.24
C ALA A 10 -9.31 -3.33 -1.71
N SER A 11 -10.32 -4.17 -2.02
CA SER A 11 -10.84 -4.37 -3.37
C SER A 11 -11.88 -3.35 -3.79
N LEU A 12 -12.42 -2.56 -2.84
CA LEU A 12 -13.36 -1.49 -3.13
C LEU A 12 -12.71 -0.44 -4.04
N VAL A 13 -13.36 -0.16 -5.16
CA VAL A 13 -12.86 0.80 -6.16
C VAL A 13 -13.62 2.12 -6.14
N GLU A 14 -14.79 2.17 -5.50
CA GLU A 14 -15.60 3.39 -5.37
C GLU A 14 -16.43 3.39 -4.10
N CYS A 15 -16.80 4.59 -3.65
CA CYS A 15 -17.79 4.80 -2.59
C CYS A 15 -18.53 6.12 -2.81
N THR A 16 -19.72 6.24 -2.22
CA THR A 16 -20.37 7.54 -2.03
C THR A 16 -19.80 8.22 -0.80
N ALA A 17 -19.53 9.51 -0.89
CA ALA A 17 -18.95 10.30 0.19
C ALA A 17 -19.47 11.73 0.17
N THR A 18 -19.25 12.46 1.25
CA THR A 18 -19.55 13.89 1.38
C THR A 18 -18.28 14.68 1.65
N ILE A 19 -18.10 15.82 1.01
CA ILE A 19 -16.98 16.74 1.30
C ILE A 19 -17.20 17.35 2.68
N VAL A 20 -16.20 17.17 3.56
CA VAL A 20 -16.21 17.75 4.93
C VAL A 20 -15.27 18.94 5.09
N ALA A 21 -14.24 19.03 4.24
CA ALA A 21 -13.36 20.20 4.17
C ALA A 21 -12.75 20.37 2.76
N VAL A 22 -12.44 21.60 2.42
CA VAL A 22 -11.65 22.00 1.23
C VAL A 22 -10.69 23.07 1.68
N ASP A 23 -9.41 22.84 1.53
CA ASP A 23 -8.36 23.79 1.92
C ASP A 23 -7.17 23.74 0.93
N GLU A 24 -6.05 24.36 1.29
CA GLU A 24 -4.85 24.39 0.45
C GLU A 24 -4.22 23.01 0.23
N ALA A 25 -4.45 22.06 1.14
CA ALA A 25 -3.95 20.68 1.01
C ALA A 25 -4.78 19.88 -0.02
N GLY A 26 -6.08 20.17 -0.18
CA GLY A 26 -6.98 19.51 -1.11
C GLY A 26 -8.40 19.31 -0.58
N VAL A 27 -9.03 18.20 -0.96
CA VAL A 27 -10.41 17.87 -0.58
C VAL A 27 -10.40 16.75 0.47
N VAL A 28 -11.12 16.96 1.57
CA VAL A 28 -11.31 15.97 2.65
C VAL A 28 -12.73 15.42 2.58
N LEU A 29 -12.86 14.10 2.65
CA LEU A 29 -14.14 13.39 2.61
C LEU A 29 -14.46 12.78 3.98
N ASP A 30 -15.76 12.59 4.28
CA ASP A 30 -16.24 11.87 5.47
C ASP A 30 -15.78 10.40 5.47
N ARG A 31 -15.68 9.78 4.29
CA ARG A 31 -15.19 8.41 4.06
C ARG A 31 -14.49 8.28 2.72
N THR A 32 -13.62 7.28 2.57
CA THR A 32 -12.89 7.12 1.32
C THR A 32 -12.43 5.68 1.06
N VAL A 33 -12.39 5.31 -0.24
CA VAL A 33 -11.69 4.12 -0.74
C VAL A 33 -10.24 4.41 -1.13
N PHE A 34 -9.81 5.69 -1.14
CA PHE A 34 -8.47 6.09 -1.54
C PHE A 34 -7.46 5.84 -0.41
N TYR A 35 -6.45 5.02 -0.67
CA TYR A 35 -5.34 4.78 0.25
C TYR A 35 -4.40 5.99 0.26
N PRO A 36 -4.11 6.60 1.41
CA PRO A 36 -3.14 7.68 1.51
C PRO A 36 -1.70 7.15 1.48
N LEU A 37 -0.78 7.90 0.88
CA LEU A 37 0.66 7.60 0.93
C LEU A 37 1.07 7.21 2.37
N GLY A 38 1.59 6.01 2.53
CA GLY A 38 2.02 5.51 3.85
C GLY A 38 2.64 4.13 3.79
N GLY A 39 3.49 3.76 4.77
CA GLY A 39 4.12 2.45 4.84
C GLY A 39 4.97 2.07 3.62
N GLY A 40 5.43 3.06 2.83
CA GLY A 40 6.15 2.84 1.58
C GLY A 40 5.25 2.72 0.35
N GLN A 41 3.93 2.51 0.50
CA GLN A 41 2.99 2.45 -0.61
C GLN A 41 2.58 3.87 -1.02
N ALA A 42 2.63 4.16 -2.33
CA ALA A 42 2.16 5.42 -2.91
C ALA A 42 0.65 5.61 -2.71
N GLY A 43 0.21 6.86 -2.63
CA GLY A 43 -1.20 7.21 -2.56
C GLY A 43 -1.95 6.85 -3.85
N ASP A 44 -3.25 6.63 -3.70
CA ASP A 44 -4.10 6.41 -4.85
C ASP A 44 -4.37 7.70 -5.61
N ALA A 45 -4.64 7.53 -6.88
CA ALA A 45 -5.17 8.52 -7.79
C ALA A 45 -6.57 8.09 -8.25
N GLY A 46 -7.34 9.00 -8.84
CA GLY A 46 -8.68 8.67 -9.30
C GLY A 46 -9.51 9.91 -9.60
N THR A 47 -10.83 9.83 -9.38
CA THR A 47 -11.79 10.89 -9.72
C THR A 47 -12.84 11.04 -8.63
N LEU A 48 -13.20 12.27 -8.30
CA LEU A 48 -14.39 12.63 -7.54
C LEU A 48 -15.46 13.13 -8.54
N THR A 49 -16.66 12.55 -8.50
CA THR A 49 -17.77 12.93 -9.38
C THR A 49 -18.93 13.42 -8.53
N ALA A 50 -19.23 14.71 -8.57
CA ALA A 50 -20.37 15.30 -7.85
C ALA A 50 -21.72 14.86 -8.44
N GLU A 51 -22.79 14.90 -7.66
CA GLU A 51 -24.14 14.52 -8.11
C GLU A 51 -24.59 15.27 -9.39
N GLY A 52 -24.10 16.50 -9.61
CA GLY A 52 -24.34 17.28 -10.83
C GLY A 52 -23.50 16.87 -12.05
N GLY A 53 -22.69 15.80 -11.96
CA GLY A 53 -21.86 15.30 -13.05
C GLY A 53 -20.49 16.01 -13.19
N ALA A 54 -20.21 17.04 -12.41
CA ALA A 54 -18.88 17.66 -12.39
C ALA A 54 -17.84 16.66 -11.90
N GLN A 55 -16.67 16.64 -12.54
CA GLN A 55 -15.59 15.72 -12.20
C GLN A 55 -14.33 16.49 -11.78
N LEU A 56 -13.68 16.01 -10.73
CA LEU A 56 -12.38 16.47 -10.24
C LEU A 56 -11.39 15.31 -10.24
N GLN A 57 -10.32 15.45 -11.00
CA GLN A 57 -9.21 14.51 -10.98
C GLN A 57 -8.46 14.59 -9.65
N ILE A 58 -8.07 13.43 -9.11
CA ILE A 58 -7.19 13.31 -7.95
C ILE A 58 -5.90 12.65 -8.39
N VAL A 59 -4.78 13.32 -8.20
CA VAL A 59 -3.45 12.85 -8.63
C VAL A 59 -2.68 12.13 -7.54
N ASP A 60 -3.02 12.38 -6.27
CA ASP A 60 -2.40 11.75 -5.11
C ASP A 60 -3.36 11.79 -3.90
N THR A 61 -3.12 10.93 -2.93
CA THR A 61 -3.87 10.90 -1.67
C THR A 61 -2.88 10.81 -0.52
N ARG A 62 -3.05 11.61 0.52
CA ARG A 62 -2.14 11.69 1.68
C ARG A 62 -2.92 11.84 2.98
N LYS A 63 -2.25 11.56 4.09
CA LYS A 63 -2.73 12.01 5.40
C LYS A 63 -2.68 13.54 5.44
N HIS A 64 -3.69 14.13 6.06
CA HIS A 64 -3.74 15.60 6.19
C HIS A 64 -2.56 16.10 7.04
N PRO A 65 -1.84 17.16 6.60
CA PRO A 65 -0.59 17.56 7.26
C PRO A 65 -0.78 18.11 8.67
N THR A 66 -1.95 18.68 8.98
CA THR A 66 -2.22 19.36 10.26
C THR A 66 -3.45 18.82 11.01
N GLN A 67 -4.24 17.92 10.39
CA GLN A 67 -5.46 17.35 10.97
C GLN A 67 -5.32 15.84 11.09
N PRO A 68 -4.89 15.31 12.25
CA PRO A 68 -4.74 13.86 12.46
C PRO A 68 -6.06 13.10 12.19
N GLY A 69 -5.95 11.94 11.52
CA GLY A 69 -7.10 11.11 11.18
C GLY A 69 -7.90 11.58 9.96
N GLU A 70 -7.45 12.64 9.28
CA GLU A 70 -8.04 13.09 8.03
C GLU A 70 -7.19 12.68 6.83
N ILE A 71 -7.88 12.35 5.73
CA ILE A 71 -7.26 12.00 4.44
C ILE A 71 -7.60 13.08 3.43
N VAL A 72 -6.56 13.62 2.79
CA VAL A 72 -6.68 14.66 1.78
C VAL A 72 -6.51 14.07 0.38
N HIS A 73 -7.45 14.38 -0.50
CA HIS A 73 -7.45 14.04 -1.91
C HIS A 73 -6.91 15.24 -2.69
N ILE A 74 -5.75 15.07 -3.33
CA ILE A 74 -4.97 16.15 -3.94
C ILE A 74 -5.32 16.27 -5.43
N PRO A 75 -5.95 17.35 -5.87
CA PRO A 75 -6.20 17.60 -7.29
C PRO A 75 -4.91 18.08 -7.99
N PRO A 76 -4.87 18.11 -9.33
CA PRO A 76 -3.80 18.76 -10.07
C PRO A 76 -3.64 20.24 -9.69
N ALA A 77 -2.41 20.74 -9.74
CA ALA A 77 -2.17 22.16 -9.48
C ALA A 77 -3.00 23.05 -10.43
N GLY A 78 -3.70 24.03 -9.86
CA GLY A 78 -4.56 24.93 -10.61
C GLY A 78 -5.92 24.34 -11.03
N ALA A 79 -6.30 23.19 -10.50
CA ALA A 79 -7.62 22.61 -10.76
C ALA A 79 -8.74 23.55 -10.29
N PHE A 80 -9.79 23.66 -11.09
CA PHE A 80 -10.99 24.43 -10.73
C PHE A 80 -11.87 23.60 -9.79
N LEU A 81 -12.04 24.08 -8.56
CA LEU A 81 -12.83 23.41 -7.52
C LEU A 81 -14.31 23.88 -7.49
N GLY A 82 -14.77 24.62 -8.48
CA GLY A 82 -16.17 25.05 -8.57
C GLY A 82 -17.12 23.87 -8.57
N GLY A 83 -18.06 23.84 -7.61
CA GLY A 83 -18.97 22.69 -7.42
C GLY A 83 -18.46 21.63 -6.43
N PHE A 84 -17.25 21.75 -5.91
CA PHE A 84 -16.70 20.87 -4.85
C PHE A 84 -16.54 21.68 -3.55
N THR A 85 -17.64 21.87 -2.84
CA THR A 85 -17.71 22.61 -1.58
C THR A 85 -18.13 21.70 -0.44
N VAL A 86 -17.93 22.13 0.80
CA VAL A 86 -18.38 21.41 1.99
C VAL A 86 -19.88 21.10 1.88
N GLY A 87 -20.25 19.86 2.17
CA GLY A 87 -21.61 19.32 2.04
C GLY A 87 -21.94 18.73 0.65
N THR A 88 -21.07 18.89 -0.36
CA THR A 88 -21.28 18.26 -1.68
C THR A 88 -21.19 16.73 -1.56
N LYS A 89 -22.24 16.04 -2.01
CA LYS A 89 -22.25 14.58 -2.15
C LYS A 89 -21.62 14.19 -3.49
N LEU A 90 -20.86 13.13 -3.49
CA LEU A 90 -20.10 12.68 -4.66
C LEU A 90 -19.86 11.17 -4.64
N VAL A 91 -19.44 10.65 -5.78
CA VAL A 91 -18.83 9.33 -5.92
C VAL A 91 -17.31 9.52 -6.01
N ALA A 92 -16.59 8.89 -5.08
CA ALA A 92 -15.14 8.84 -5.06
C ALA A 92 -14.71 7.50 -5.68
N ARG A 93 -13.98 7.55 -6.81
CA ARG A 93 -13.52 6.36 -7.56
C ARG A 93 -12.02 6.39 -7.79
N ILE A 94 -11.32 5.34 -7.37
CA ILE A 94 -9.88 5.19 -7.58
C ILE A 94 -9.55 4.70 -8.99
N ASP A 95 -8.31 4.92 -9.43
CA ASP A 95 -7.69 4.19 -10.54
C ASP A 95 -7.45 2.73 -10.09
N ALA A 96 -8.36 1.85 -10.48
CA ALA A 96 -8.34 0.44 -10.09
C ALA A 96 -7.10 -0.31 -10.62
N VAL A 97 -6.57 0.07 -11.79
CA VAL A 97 -5.37 -0.54 -12.38
C VAL A 97 -4.15 -0.18 -11.54
N ARG A 98 -4.00 1.10 -11.18
CA ARG A 98 -2.95 1.59 -10.29
C ARG A 98 -3.02 0.92 -8.92
N ARG A 99 -4.20 0.87 -8.27
CA ARG A 99 -4.43 0.22 -6.99
C ARG A 99 -4.05 -1.26 -7.06
N ARG A 100 -4.49 -1.98 -8.09
CA ARG A 100 -4.17 -3.39 -8.26
C ARG A 100 -2.67 -3.64 -8.38
N ALA A 101 -1.94 -2.78 -9.10
CA ALA A 101 -0.49 -2.86 -9.18
C ALA A 101 0.16 -2.65 -7.80
N HIS A 102 -0.30 -1.65 -7.01
CA HIS A 102 0.17 -1.44 -5.65
C HIS A 102 -0.06 -2.68 -4.76
N MET A 103 -1.28 -3.26 -4.79
CA MET A 103 -1.62 -4.45 -3.99
C MET A 103 -0.72 -5.64 -4.33
N ARG A 104 -0.49 -5.89 -5.63
CA ARG A 104 0.39 -6.97 -6.12
C ARG A 104 1.82 -6.76 -5.66
N PHE A 105 2.38 -5.56 -5.85
CA PHE A 105 3.74 -5.25 -5.40
C PHE A 105 3.85 -5.26 -3.88
N HIS A 106 2.86 -4.73 -3.14
CA HIS A 106 2.91 -4.73 -1.69
C HIS A 106 2.92 -6.16 -1.13
N THR A 107 2.06 -7.03 -1.64
CA THR A 107 2.09 -8.44 -1.26
C THR A 107 3.42 -9.10 -1.65
N ALA A 108 3.96 -8.80 -2.85
CA ALA A 108 5.28 -9.30 -3.26
C ALA A 108 6.42 -8.85 -2.34
N THR A 109 6.35 -7.65 -1.73
CA THR A 109 7.36 -7.22 -0.75
C THR A 109 7.30 -8.04 0.53
N HIS A 110 6.12 -8.49 0.97
CA HIS A 110 5.98 -9.42 2.09
C HIS A 110 6.56 -10.80 1.74
N LEU A 111 6.32 -11.30 0.52
CA LEU A 111 6.95 -12.55 0.05
C LEU A 111 8.49 -12.42 0.03
N LEU A 112 8.99 -11.24 -0.36
CA LEU A 112 10.42 -10.95 -0.33
C LEU A 112 10.98 -10.95 1.11
N CYS A 113 10.23 -10.39 2.09
CA CYS A 113 10.60 -10.46 3.51
C CYS A 113 10.61 -11.89 4.07
N ALA A 114 9.73 -12.77 3.57
CA ALA A 114 9.73 -14.19 3.94
C ALA A 114 10.99 -14.92 3.43
N LEU A 115 11.51 -14.53 2.25
CA LEU A 115 12.72 -15.11 1.65
C LEU A 115 14.01 -14.52 2.20
N ILE A 116 13.98 -13.27 2.63
CA ILE A 116 15.13 -12.53 3.18
C ILE A 116 14.78 -12.08 4.60
N PRO A 117 15.05 -12.92 5.63
CA PRO A 117 14.64 -12.66 7.01
C PRO A 117 15.55 -11.63 7.71
N HIS A 118 15.77 -10.49 7.08
CA HIS A 118 16.57 -9.38 7.61
C HIS A 118 15.68 -8.15 7.87
N PRO A 119 16.09 -7.24 8.78
CA PRO A 119 15.39 -5.97 8.99
C PRO A 119 15.34 -5.12 7.72
N VAL A 120 14.29 -4.32 7.59
CA VAL A 120 14.04 -3.44 6.43
C VAL A 120 14.29 -2.00 6.81
N ASP A 121 15.31 -1.37 6.19
CA ASP A 121 15.67 0.04 6.35
C ASP A 121 14.78 0.99 5.55
N GLY A 122 14.17 0.52 4.46
CA GLY A 122 13.34 1.35 3.59
C GLY A 122 12.50 0.55 2.61
N CYS A 123 11.34 1.13 2.27
CA CYS A 123 10.38 0.56 1.34
C CYS A 123 9.86 1.64 0.39
N SER A 124 9.60 1.28 -0.86
CA SER A 124 8.84 2.11 -1.81
C SER A 124 8.07 1.23 -2.77
N ILE A 125 6.77 1.46 -2.88
CA ILE A 125 5.86 0.70 -3.70
C ILE A 125 5.10 1.67 -4.59
N THR A 126 5.23 1.50 -5.89
CA THR A 126 4.56 2.30 -6.93
C THR A 126 3.77 1.37 -7.85
N ALA A 127 3.11 1.91 -8.86
CA ALA A 127 2.40 1.10 -9.85
C ALA A 127 3.35 0.38 -10.83
N SER A 128 4.62 0.80 -10.94
CA SER A 128 5.59 0.28 -11.89
C SER A 128 6.70 -0.57 -11.28
N TYR A 129 6.99 -0.37 -10.01
CA TYR A 129 8.01 -1.14 -9.27
C TYR A 129 7.74 -1.14 -7.77
N ALA A 130 8.36 -2.09 -7.08
CA ALA A 130 8.57 -2.01 -5.64
C ALA A 130 10.05 -2.18 -5.31
N ARG A 131 10.50 -1.63 -4.17
CA ARG A 131 11.84 -1.86 -3.66
C ARG A 131 11.84 -1.99 -2.15
N LEU A 132 12.71 -2.86 -1.66
CA LEU A 132 13.07 -2.97 -0.24
C LEU A 132 14.58 -2.78 -0.07
N ASP A 133 14.96 -2.07 0.98
CA ASP A 133 16.33 -1.92 1.44
C ASP A 133 16.49 -2.76 2.71
N PHE A 134 17.21 -3.88 2.62
CA PHE A 134 17.47 -4.78 3.74
C PHE A 134 18.74 -4.38 4.47
N HIS A 135 18.69 -4.39 5.80
CA HIS A 135 19.86 -4.21 6.66
C HIS A 135 20.65 -5.50 6.73
N MET A 136 21.60 -5.66 5.84
CA MET A 136 22.45 -6.86 5.71
C MET A 136 23.69 -6.57 4.89
N ASN A 137 24.72 -7.42 5.00
CA ASN A 137 25.98 -7.31 4.26
C ASN A 137 26.22 -8.46 3.28
N GLU A 138 25.51 -9.58 3.41
CA GLU A 138 25.64 -10.75 2.57
C GLU A 138 25.19 -10.45 1.13
N PRO A 139 25.80 -11.12 0.12
CA PRO A 139 25.33 -11.05 -1.25
C PRO A 139 24.00 -11.76 -1.40
N LEU A 140 23.17 -11.27 -2.32
CA LEU A 140 21.89 -11.86 -2.66
C LEU A 140 21.92 -12.40 -4.08
N ASP A 141 21.31 -13.56 -4.31
CA ASP A 141 21.15 -14.18 -5.62
C ASP A 141 19.79 -13.81 -6.21
N LYS A 142 19.81 -13.10 -7.35
CA LYS A 142 18.66 -12.58 -8.03
C LYS A 142 17.73 -13.70 -8.55
N GLU A 143 18.31 -14.72 -9.16
CA GLU A 143 17.61 -15.85 -9.73
C GLU A 143 16.94 -16.70 -8.65
N GLN A 144 17.66 -16.96 -7.57
CA GLN A 144 17.14 -17.72 -6.43
C GLN A 144 15.95 -16.99 -5.76
N ILE A 145 16.06 -15.67 -5.57
CA ILE A 145 14.97 -14.87 -4.97
C ILE A 145 13.77 -14.85 -5.92
N SER A 146 13.97 -14.62 -7.22
CA SER A 146 12.88 -14.62 -8.22
C SER A 146 12.16 -15.97 -8.25
N ALA A 147 12.90 -17.08 -8.24
CA ALA A 147 12.33 -18.42 -8.16
C ALA A 147 11.58 -18.66 -6.85
N GLY A 148 12.08 -18.13 -5.73
CA GLY A 148 11.42 -18.19 -4.43
C GLY A 148 10.07 -17.45 -4.44
N ILE A 149 10.03 -16.23 -5.00
CA ILE A 149 8.78 -15.46 -5.16
C ILE A 149 7.80 -16.27 -6.04
N ALA A 150 8.25 -16.75 -7.20
CA ALA A 150 7.41 -17.51 -8.12
C ALA A 150 6.80 -18.76 -7.47
N ARG A 151 7.56 -19.45 -6.62
CA ARG A 151 7.05 -20.58 -5.83
C ARG A 151 5.95 -20.17 -4.86
N LEU A 152 6.18 -19.13 -4.04
CA LEU A 152 5.20 -18.62 -3.08
C LEU A 152 3.92 -18.09 -3.76
N VAL A 153 4.05 -17.52 -4.96
CA VAL A 153 2.90 -17.14 -5.82
C VAL A 153 2.14 -18.37 -6.27
N LYS A 154 2.84 -19.41 -6.74
CA LYS A 154 2.24 -20.68 -7.20
C LYS A 154 1.54 -21.45 -6.06
N ASP A 155 2.03 -21.31 -4.83
CA ASP A 155 1.44 -21.97 -3.66
C ASP A 155 0.02 -21.46 -3.35
N ALA A 156 -0.39 -20.32 -3.94
CA ALA A 156 -1.75 -19.76 -3.84
C ALA A 156 -2.23 -19.60 -2.38
N ARG A 157 -1.38 -19.03 -1.53
CA ARG A 157 -1.64 -18.91 -0.09
C ARG A 157 -2.65 -17.80 0.19
N PRO A 158 -3.60 -17.99 1.13
CA PRO A 158 -4.46 -16.93 1.62
C PRO A 158 -3.65 -15.75 2.20
N VAL A 159 -4.13 -14.54 1.90
CA VAL A 159 -3.62 -13.29 2.46
C VAL A 159 -4.76 -12.63 3.21
N SER A 160 -4.60 -12.47 4.51
CA SER A 160 -5.62 -11.91 5.39
C SER A 160 -5.04 -10.84 6.29
N HIS A 161 -5.91 -10.09 6.95
CA HIS A 161 -5.50 -9.14 7.98
C HIS A 161 -6.35 -9.31 9.23
N ARG A 162 -5.76 -9.01 10.38
CA ARG A 162 -6.45 -8.97 11.67
C ARG A 162 -5.88 -7.87 12.56
N TRP A 163 -6.59 -7.56 13.61
CA TRP A 163 -6.14 -6.61 14.61
C TRP A 163 -5.62 -7.36 15.84
N ILE A 164 -4.44 -7.00 16.30
CA ILE A 164 -3.85 -7.47 17.55
C ILE A 164 -3.78 -6.33 18.56
N SER A 165 -3.64 -6.62 19.85
CA SER A 165 -3.39 -5.59 20.85
C SER A 165 -1.94 -5.09 20.78
N GLU A 166 -1.69 -3.87 21.27
CA GLU A 166 -0.31 -3.37 21.43
C GLU A 166 0.50 -4.26 22.36
N ALA A 167 -0.11 -4.79 23.43
CA ALA A 167 0.55 -5.72 24.34
C ALA A 167 0.96 -7.03 23.63
N GLU A 168 0.15 -7.54 22.70
CA GLU A 168 0.49 -8.71 21.88
C GLU A 168 1.66 -8.39 20.94
N LEU A 169 1.69 -7.19 20.35
CA LEU A 169 2.82 -6.75 19.53
C LEU A 169 4.10 -6.63 20.35
N ASP A 170 4.02 -5.97 21.51
CA ASP A 170 5.16 -5.75 22.41
C ASP A 170 5.75 -7.07 22.94
N ALA A 171 4.89 -8.09 23.14
CA ALA A 171 5.31 -9.45 23.50
C ALA A 171 5.99 -10.20 22.32
N ASN A 172 5.83 -9.74 21.08
CA ASN A 172 6.34 -10.36 19.87
C ASN A 172 7.11 -9.36 18.98
N PRO A 173 8.22 -8.78 19.45
CA PRO A 173 8.96 -7.75 18.72
C PRO A 173 9.49 -8.24 17.37
N ALA A 174 9.65 -9.54 17.16
CA ALA A 174 10.08 -10.14 15.89
C ALA A 174 9.07 -9.92 14.74
N LEU A 175 7.83 -9.56 15.05
CA LEU A 175 6.83 -9.17 14.04
C LEU A 175 7.20 -7.86 13.36
N VAL A 176 7.93 -6.96 14.02
CA VAL A 176 8.30 -5.65 13.49
C VAL A 176 9.61 -5.74 12.74
N ARG A 177 9.54 -5.89 11.42
CA ARG A 177 10.73 -5.96 10.56
C ARG A 177 11.22 -4.61 10.07
N SER A 178 10.33 -3.61 9.98
CA SER A 178 10.70 -2.27 9.56
C SER A 178 11.39 -1.50 10.68
N MET A 179 12.56 -0.97 10.39
CA MET A 179 13.33 -0.14 11.35
C MET A 179 12.84 1.32 11.41
N ARG A 180 12.13 1.79 10.39
CA ARG A 180 11.76 3.22 10.26
C ARG A 180 10.26 3.47 10.20
N VAL A 181 9.47 2.47 9.81
CA VAL A 181 8.03 2.61 9.72
C VAL A 181 7.40 2.13 11.02
N GLN A 182 6.68 3.00 11.70
CA GLN A 182 5.95 2.63 12.90
C GLN A 182 4.80 1.68 12.54
N PRO A 183 4.53 0.67 13.37
CA PRO A 183 3.36 -0.19 13.21
C PRO A 183 2.07 0.63 13.08
N PRO A 184 1.14 0.25 12.18
CA PRO A 184 -0.12 0.98 11.98
C PRO A 184 -1.04 0.78 13.17
N ARG A 185 -0.96 1.69 14.14
CA ARG A 185 -1.83 1.72 15.32
C ARG A 185 -3.21 2.25 14.91
N SER A 186 -4.25 1.76 15.56
CA SER A 186 -5.60 2.29 15.37
C SER A 186 -5.67 3.75 15.86
N GLU A 187 -6.08 4.66 14.98
CA GLU A 187 -6.25 6.08 15.32
C GLU A 187 -7.41 6.31 16.35
N SER A 188 -8.27 5.31 16.52
CA SER A 188 -9.36 5.36 17.54
C SER A 188 -8.88 5.24 18.99
N GLY A 189 -7.58 5.17 19.26
CA GLY A 189 -7.03 5.03 20.61
C GLY A 189 -7.33 3.69 21.29
N LEU A 190 -7.81 2.68 20.52
CA LEU A 190 -8.17 1.36 21.06
C LEU A 190 -6.95 0.47 21.33
N GLY A 191 -5.72 0.97 21.21
CA GLY A 191 -4.51 0.19 21.45
C GLY A 191 -4.37 -1.05 20.56
N ARG A 192 -4.83 -0.97 19.30
CA ARG A 192 -4.80 -2.06 18.35
C ARG A 192 -3.83 -1.78 17.20
N VAL A 193 -3.20 -2.84 16.70
CA VAL A 193 -2.28 -2.79 15.56
C VAL A 193 -2.78 -3.74 14.48
N ARG A 194 -2.90 -3.24 13.24
CA ARG A 194 -3.27 -4.09 12.09
C ARG A 194 -2.07 -4.91 11.66
N VAL A 195 -2.24 -6.23 11.56
CA VAL A 195 -1.23 -7.15 11.02
C VAL A 195 -1.75 -7.81 9.75
N LEU A 196 -0.84 -8.04 8.81
CA LEU A 196 -1.06 -8.83 7.61
C LEU A 196 -0.49 -10.22 7.86
N GLU A 197 -1.22 -11.25 7.45
CA GLU A 197 -0.80 -12.64 7.47
C GLU A 197 -0.85 -13.22 6.06
N ILE A 198 0.27 -13.78 5.61
CA ILE A 198 0.34 -14.68 4.46
C ILE A 198 0.54 -16.08 5.04
N GLU A 199 -0.48 -16.93 4.95
CA GLU A 199 -0.53 -18.21 5.63
C GLU A 199 0.76 -19.04 5.44
N GLY A 200 1.42 -19.36 6.56
CA GLY A 200 2.66 -20.14 6.58
C GLY A 200 3.87 -19.49 5.89
N ALA A 201 3.82 -18.18 5.57
CA ALA A 201 4.92 -17.48 4.95
C ALA A 201 5.35 -16.21 5.69
N ASP A 202 4.43 -15.30 6.03
CA ASP A 202 4.77 -14.02 6.65
C ASP A 202 3.68 -13.52 7.59
N LEU A 203 4.09 -12.85 8.67
CA LEU A 203 3.20 -12.16 9.60
C LEU A 203 3.88 -10.88 10.08
N GLN A 204 3.32 -9.72 9.72
CA GLN A 204 3.91 -8.41 10.04
C GLN A 204 2.85 -7.33 10.28
N PRO A 205 3.10 -6.31 11.11
CA PRO A 205 2.30 -5.09 11.13
C PRO A 205 2.30 -4.43 9.75
N CYS A 206 1.12 -4.26 9.17
CA CYS A 206 0.97 -3.61 7.87
C CYS A 206 -0.38 -2.90 7.74
N GLY A 207 -0.33 -1.62 7.33
CA GLY A 207 -1.50 -0.79 7.07
C GLY A 207 -1.88 -0.65 5.60
N GLY A 208 -1.12 -1.27 4.69
CA GLY A 208 -1.30 -1.14 3.24
C GLY A 208 -2.42 -1.99 2.65
N THR A 209 -2.56 -1.92 1.33
CA THR A 209 -3.54 -2.71 0.58
C THR A 209 -2.87 -3.92 -0.07
N HIS A 210 -3.54 -5.06 -0.04
CA HIS A 210 -3.00 -6.34 -0.49
C HIS A 210 -4.00 -7.11 -1.34
N VAL A 211 -3.51 -8.06 -2.13
CA VAL A 211 -4.34 -9.06 -2.79
C VAL A 211 -4.82 -10.09 -1.76
N ALA A 212 -5.93 -10.79 -2.03
CA ALA A 212 -6.49 -11.77 -1.11
C ALA A 212 -5.80 -13.14 -1.16
N ASN A 213 -5.00 -13.38 -2.22
CA ASN A 213 -4.28 -14.64 -2.42
C ASN A 213 -2.95 -14.37 -3.11
N THR A 214 -1.89 -15.10 -2.74
CA THR A 214 -0.57 -14.90 -3.35
C THR A 214 -0.55 -15.18 -4.85
N ALA A 215 -1.41 -16.04 -5.38
CA ALA A 215 -1.55 -16.26 -6.83
C ALA A 215 -1.89 -14.99 -7.59
N GLU A 216 -2.60 -14.05 -6.97
CA GLU A 216 -2.98 -12.78 -7.57
C GLU A 216 -1.81 -11.80 -7.73
N VAL A 217 -0.68 -12.04 -7.06
CA VAL A 217 0.57 -11.29 -7.28
C VAL A 217 1.01 -11.45 -8.74
N GLY A 218 0.83 -12.65 -9.31
CA GLY A 218 1.18 -12.94 -10.69
C GLY A 218 2.69 -12.92 -10.93
N ALA A 219 3.09 -12.67 -12.17
CA ALA A 219 4.50 -12.72 -12.55
C ALA A 219 5.25 -11.45 -12.07
N VAL A 220 5.84 -11.54 -10.89
CA VAL A 220 6.76 -10.54 -10.31
C VAL A 220 8.15 -11.15 -10.20
N ILE A 221 9.16 -10.41 -10.62
CA ILE A 221 10.57 -10.82 -10.61
C ILE A 221 11.45 -9.77 -9.93
N VAL A 222 12.62 -10.19 -9.48
CA VAL A 222 13.67 -9.26 -9.11
C VAL A 222 14.28 -8.68 -10.40
N THR A 223 14.16 -7.39 -10.60
CA THR A 223 14.75 -6.71 -11.76
C THR A 223 16.19 -6.30 -11.47
N LYS A 224 16.48 -5.89 -10.23
CA LYS A 224 17.81 -5.38 -9.84
C LYS A 224 18.10 -5.67 -8.37
N ILE A 225 19.37 -5.95 -8.06
CA ILE A 225 19.92 -5.93 -6.71
C ILE A 225 21.08 -4.93 -6.67
N GLU A 226 21.10 -4.06 -5.66
CA GLU A 226 22.12 -3.02 -5.49
C GLU A 226 22.73 -3.06 -4.09
N LYS A 227 24.05 -2.95 -4.01
CA LYS A 227 24.75 -2.64 -2.77
C LYS A 227 24.70 -1.13 -2.54
N LYS A 228 23.83 -0.66 -1.65
CA LYS A 228 23.69 0.77 -1.32
C LYS A 228 24.72 1.26 -0.32
N SER A 229 25.15 0.38 0.59
CA SER A 229 26.21 0.63 1.57
C SER A 229 26.88 -0.68 1.98
N ALA A 230 27.78 -0.63 2.94
CA ALA A 230 28.35 -1.84 3.53
C ALA A 230 27.27 -2.75 4.14
N MET A 231 26.24 -2.14 4.76
CA MET A 231 25.17 -2.82 5.51
C MET A 231 23.78 -2.71 4.86
N THR A 232 23.69 -2.39 3.57
CA THR A 232 22.38 -2.26 2.91
C THR A 232 22.37 -2.90 1.53
N ARG A 233 21.44 -3.84 1.33
CA ARG A 233 21.12 -4.43 0.02
C ARG A 233 19.73 -3.99 -0.40
N ARG A 234 19.67 -3.35 -1.56
CA ARG A 234 18.40 -2.97 -2.19
C ARG A 234 17.98 -4.04 -3.18
N VAL A 235 16.77 -4.52 -3.05
CA VAL A 235 16.11 -5.41 -4.02
C VAL A 235 14.98 -4.65 -4.69
N VAL A 236 14.97 -4.64 -6.03
CA VAL A 236 13.92 -4.01 -6.84
C VAL A 236 13.11 -5.08 -7.54
N LEU A 237 11.79 -4.98 -7.40
CA LEU A 237 10.81 -5.86 -8.02
C LEU A 237 10.16 -5.14 -9.21
N GLY A 238 9.87 -5.86 -10.25
CA GLY A 238 9.08 -5.42 -11.41
C GLY A 238 8.15 -6.53 -11.88
N PHE A 239 7.15 -6.19 -12.70
CA PHE A 239 6.39 -7.19 -13.41
C PHE A 239 7.26 -7.81 -14.50
N ALA A 240 7.19 -9.13 -14.65
CA ALA A 240 7.77 -9.78 -15.80
C ALA A 240 7.04 -9.30 -17.05
N GLU A 241 7.79 -8.99 -18.11
CA GLU A 241 7.18 -8.74 -19.41
C GLU A 241 6.38 -9.99 -19.84
N PRO A 242 5.21 -9.82 -20.48
CA PRO A 242 4.54 -10.96 -21.12
C PRO A 242 5.56 -11.64 -22.02
N ALA A 243 5.68 -12.96 -21.92
CA ALA A 243 6.49 -13.70 -22.88
C ALA A 243 5.94 -13.36 -24.26
N GLU A 244 6.70 -12.59 -25.06
CA GLU A 244 6.37 -12.38 -26.46
C GLU A 244 6.21 -13.78 -27.06
N GLY A 245 4.99 -14.07 -27.54
CA GLY A 245 4.70 -15.35 -28.17
C GLY A 245 5.71 -15.57 -29.32
N ARG A 246 6.63 -16.49 -29.09
CA ARG A 246 7.37 -17.05 -30.24
C ARG A 246 6.33 -17.80 -31.06
N GLY A 247 5.80 -17.08 -32.09
CA GLY A 247 5.03 -17.67 -33.14
C GLY A 247 5.88 -18.61 -34.02
#